data_2ab7fbd8113de866ce5349c0e2ae38b2
#
_entry.id   2ab7fbd8113de866ce5349c0e2ae38b2
#
_cell.length_a   1.000
_cell.length_b   1.000
_cell.length_c   1.000
_cell.angle_alpha   90.00
_cell.angle_beta   90.00
_cell.angle_gamma   90.00
#
_symmetry.space_group_name_H-M   'P 1'
#
loop_
_entity.id
_entity.type
_entity.pdbx_description
1 polymer ?
#
loop_
_entity_poly.entity_id
_entity_poly.type
_entity_poly.pdbx_seq_one_letter_code
_entity_poly.pdbx_strand_id
1 'polypeptide(L)'
;MSINPNETTTGFNQLLETPDTMELAQRIIENYHNQSIQQILEINGKYMSDADRERVSNGVDSIKAVEHTPEKGYTGFYLLNNGRSSIEVSAINQLQMERSTKHETNHFASTNREIIVPQPDRRGYNVYQTVGTRQASWFHSNETGKDSEFSSKGRGLNEGLTTMYTNQQLMEISKEKGETAERQGIYGHATEICTQLENILGKDTLKEAYYGGNMQNLESKVNSIAGDKSFENLREC
;
A
#
# COMPACT_ATOMS: atom_id res chain seq x y z
N MET A 1 -36.95 -16.31 -2.70
CA MET A 1 -36.08 -16.62 -3.85
C MET A 1 -34.65 -16.38 -3.37
N SER A 2 -33.86 -17.43 -3.24
CA SER A 2 -32.46 -17.34 -2.82
C SER A 2 -31.63 -17.02 -4.06
N ILE A 3 -31.01 -15.87 -4.08
CA ILE A 3 -30.10 -15.47 -5.16
C ILE A 3 -28.81 -16.28 -4.97
N ASN A 4 -28.43 -17.05 -5.99
CA ASN A 4 -27.23 -17.87 -5.99
C ASN A 4 -25.99 -16.92 -6.06
N PRO A 5 -25.10 -16.91 -5.06
CA PRO A 5 -23.93 -16.00 -5.05
C PRO A 5 -22.99 -16.19 -6.25
N ASN A 6 -23.02 -17.34 -6.91
CA ASN A 6 -22.24 -17.60 -8.12
C ASN A 6 -22.79 -16.93 -9.39
N GLU A 7 -24.09 -16.61 -9.44
CA GLU A 7 -24.69 -15.94 -10.61
C GLU A 7 -24.34 -14.44 -10.65
N THR A 8 -24.17 -13.80 -9.48
CA THR A 8 -23.75 -12.39 -9.40
C THR A 8 -22.30 -12.18 -9.86
N THR A 9 -21.41 -13.12 -9.60
CA THR A 9 -19.98 -13.02 -9.98
C THR A 9 -19.79 -13.20 -11.49
N THR A 10 -20.57 -14.10 -12.11
CA THR A 10 -20.50 -14.35 -13.55
C THR A 10 -21.06 -13.18 -14.36
N GLY A 11 -22.14 -12.54 -13.87
CA GLY A 11 -22.74 -11.37 -14.52
C GLY A 11 -21.82 -10.12 -14.51
N PHE A 12 -21.06 -9.92 -13.43
CA PHE A 12 -20.16 -8.77 -13.33
C PHE A 12 -18.91 -8.94 -14.23
N ASN A 13 -18.35 -10.15 -14.31
CA ASN A 13 -17.20 -10.44 -15.17
C ASN A 13 -17.53 -10.29 -16.67
N GLN A 14 -18.77 -10.58 -17.08
CA GLN A 14 -19.24 -10.36 -18.47
C GLN A 14 -19.52 -8.87 -18.79
N LEU A 15 -19.79 -8.05 -17.76
CA LEU A 15 -20.04 -6.62 -17.92
C LEU A 15 -18.74 -5.80 -18.13
N LEU A 16 -17.56 -6.32 -17.75
CA LEU A 16 -16.29 -5.58 -17.82
C LEU A 16 -15.69 -5.46 -19.24
N GLU A 17 -16.33 -5.99 -20.26
CA GLU A 17 -15.85 -5.97 -21.65
C GLU A 17 -16.38 -4.78 -22.47
N THR A 18 -17.17 -3.88 -21.88
CA THR A 18 -17.70 -2.71 -22.58
C THR A 18 -17.06 -1.40 -22.08
N PRO A 19 -16.92 -0.35 -22.91
CA PRO A 19 -16.40 0.95 -22.49
C PRO A 19 -17.12 1.53 -21.26
N ASP A 20 -18.45 1.36 -21.19
CA ASP A 20 -19.29 1.83 -20.07
C ASP A 20 -18.91 1.17 -18.74
N THR A 21 -18.40 -0.07 -18.77
CA THR A 21 -17.99 -0.80 -17.57
C THR A 21 -16.64 -0.38 -17.03
N MET A 22 -15.69 -0.03 -17.89
CA MET A 22 -14.42 0.54 -17.44
C MET A 22 -14.61 1.93 -16.82
N GLU A 23 -15.51 2.75 -17.36
CA GLU A 23 -15.87 4.04 -16.74
C GLU A 23 -16.56 3.83 -15.38
N LEU A 24 -17.41 2.82 -15.25
CA LEU A 24 -18.00 2.45 -13.95
C LEU A 24 -16.93 1.96 -12.97
N ALA A 25 -16.00 1.09 -13.40
CA ALA A 25 -14.88 0.63 -12.59
C ALA A 25 -14.01 1.81 -12.12
N GLN A 26 -13.72 2.78 -13.00
CA GLN A 26 -12.98 3.99 -12.66
C GLN A 26 -13.67 4.76 -11.54
N ARG A 27 -14.96 5.04 -11.65
CA ARG A 27 -15.74 5.75 -10.60
C ARG A 27 -15.77 4.97 -9.28
N ILE A 28 -15.85 3.64 -9.34
CA ILE A 28 -15.84 2.79 -8.15
C ILE A 28 -14.51 2.91 -7.41
N ILE A 29 -13.37 2.78 -8.10
CA ILE A 29 -12.06 2.87 -7.44
C ILE A 29 -11.76 4.27 -6.91
N GLU A 30 -12.16 5.33 -7.61
CA GLU A 30 -12.05 6.71 -7.13
C GLU A 30 -12.85 6.92 -5.83
N ASN A 31 -14.07 6.39 -5.76
CA ASN A 31 -14.89 6.46 -4.55
C ASN A 31 -14.25 5.70 -3.37
N TYR A 32 -13.75 4.48 -3.59
CA TYR A 32 -13.05 3.72 -2.53
C TYR A 32 -11.76 4.38 -2.08
N HIS A 33 -11.00 4.98 -3.01
CA HIS A 33 -9.81 5.75 -2.68
C HIS A 33 -10.13 6.92 -1.76
N ASN A 34 -11.12 7.74 -2.13
CA ASN A 34 -11.53 8.90 -1.34
C ASN A 34 -12.06 8.50 0.05
N GLN A 35 -12.86 7.44 0.14
CA GLN A 35 -13.32 6.91 1.43
C GLN A 35 -12.15 6.41 2.28
N SER A 36 -11.19 5.71 1.66
CA SER A 36 -10.00 5.21 2.36
C SER A 36 -9.13 6.34 2.89
N ILE A 37 -8.90 7.40 2.11
CA ILE A 37 -8.18 8.60 2.56
C ILE A 37 -8.85 9.20 3.80
N GLN A 38 -10.16 9.41 3.78
CA GLN A 38 -10.88 9.98 4.92
C GLN A 38 -10.71 9.13 6.18
N GLN A 39 -10.89 7.81 6.07
CA GLN A 39 -10.71 6.88 7.19
C GLN A 39 -9.26 6.88 7.72
N ILE A 40 -8.28 6.87 6.81
CA ILE A 40 -6.86 6.90 7.21
C ILE A 40 -6.54 8.19 7.96
N LEU A 41 -6.98 9.34 7.47
CA LEU A 41 -6.74 10.63 8.12
C LEU A 41 -7.41 10.70 9.50
N GLU A 42 -8.64 10.21 9.63
CA GLU A 42 -9.36 10.17 10.90
C GLU A 42 -8.66 9.28 11.94
N ILE A 43 -8.28 8.06 11.54
CA ILE A 43 -7.75 7.06 12.46
C ILE A 43 -6.24 7.22 12.70
N ASN A 44 -5.50 7.56 11.63
CA ASN A 44 -4.04 7.52 11.60
C ASN A 44 -3.37 8.88 11.38
N GLY A 45 -4.13 9.94 11.09
CA GLY A 45 -3.59 11.29 10.82
C GLY A 45 -2.74 11.85 11.95
N LYS A 46 -2.99 11.47 13.20
CA LYS A 46 -2.17 11.89 14.36
C LYS A 46 -0.72 11.38 14.33
N TYR A 47 -0.42 10.32 13.57
CA TYR A 47 0.92 9.76 13.42
C TYR A 47 1.69 10.38 12.24
N MET A 48 1.01 11.12 11.36
CA MET A 48 1.58 11.75 10.18
C MET A 48 2.15 13.14 10.50
N SER A 49 3.19 13.55 9.78
CA SER A 49 3.59 14.95 9.73
C SER A 49 2.49 15.81 9.06
N ASP A 50 2.54 17.14 9.28
CA ASP A 50 1.59 18.06 8.63
C ASP A 50 1.68 17.96 7.10
N ALA A 51 2.90 17.86 6.57
CA ALA A 51 3.14 17.70 5.14
C ALA A 51 2.59 16.36 4.59
N ASP A 52 2.70 15.27 5.36
CA ASP A 52 2.12 13.99 4.95
C ASP A 52 0.60 14.01 5.01
N ARG A 53 0.00 14.66 6.03
CA ARG A 53 -1.45 14.85 6.10
C ARG A 53 -1.98 15.66 4.92
N GLU A 54 -1.29 16.75 4.57
CA GLU A 54 -1.64 17.57 3.41
C GLU A 54 -1.53 16.75 2.10
N ARG A 55 -0.42 16.02 1.89
CA ARG A 55 -0.23 15.14 0.74
C ARG A 55 -1.35 14.12 0.63
N VAL A 56 -1.67 13.42 1.73
CA VAL A 56 -2.71 12.40 1.75
C VAL A 56 -4.10 13.01 1.51
N SER A 57 -4.38 14.17 2.09
CA SER A 57 -5.65 14.89 1.88
C SER A 57 -5.86 15.31 0.42
N ASN A 58 -4.79 15.65 -0.30
CA ASN A 58 -4.84 16.02 -1.72
C ASN A 58 -5.06 14.80 -2.64
N GLY A 59 -4.86 13.58 -2.13
CA GLY A 59 -4.97 12.34 -2.91
C GLY A 59 -3.77 12.06 -3.83
N VAL A 60 -3.83 10.95 -4.55
CA VAL A 60 -2.81 10.59 -5.55
C VAL A 60 -2.93 11.46 -6.80
N ASP A 61 -1.80 11.67 -7.52
CA ASP A 61 -1.81 12.40 -8.79
C ASP A 61 -2.61 11.69 -9.89
N SER A 62 -2.69 10.36 -9.83
CA SER A 62 -3.45 9.56 -10.79
C SER A 62 -3.94 8.26 -10.17
N ILE A 63 -5.21 7.94 -10.40
CA ILE A 63 -5.78 6.62 -10.09
C ILE A 63 -6.47 6.08 -11.33
N LYS A 64 -6.24 4.81 -11.69
CA LYS A 64 -6.76 4.20 -12.91
C LYS A 64 -7.29 2.80 -12.66
N ALA A 65 -8.50 2.53 -13.18
CA ALA A 65 -8.96 1.18 -13.43
C ALA A 65 -8.26 0.64 -14.70
N VAL A 66 -7.73 -0.57 -14.63
CA VAL A 66 -7.09 -1.25 -15.75
C VAL A 66 -7.74 -2.60 -15.99
N GLU A 67 -7.72 -3.08 -17.22
CA GLU A 67 -8.17 -4.43 -17.53
C GLU A 67 -7.37 -5.46 -16.74
N HIS A 68 -8.08 -6.47 -16.24
CA HIS A 68 -7.42 -7.54 -15.52
C HIS A 68 -6.64 -8.43 -16.48
N THR A 69 -5.35 -8.55 -16.23
CA THR A 69 -4.45 -9.44 -16.97
C THR A 69 -3.91 -10.48 -16.00
N PRO A 70 -4.39 -11.74 -16.04
CA PRO A 70 -3.99 -12.79 -15.10
C PRO A 70 -2.47 -12.97 -14.99
N GLU A 71 -1.74 -12.75 -16.09
CA GLU A 71 -0.27 -12.89 -16.17
C GLU A 71 0.48 -11.87 -15.31
N LYS A 72 -0.15 -10.73 -14.96
CA LYS A 72 0.51 -9.70 -14.13
C LYS A 72 0.69 -10.14 -12.67
N GLY A 73 -0.12 -11.11 -12.19
CA GLY A 73 0.02 -11.66 -10.83
C GLY A 73 -0.31 -10.67 -9.69
N TYR A 74 -0.81 -9.46 -9.99
CA TYR A 74 -1.27 -8.46 -9.01
C TYR A 74 -2.61 -7.86 -9.41
N THR A 75 -3.36 -7.41 -8.42
CA THR A 75 -4.70 -6.81 -8.59
C THR A 75 -4.71 -5.31 -8.35
N GLY A 76 -3.65 -4.78 -7.76
CA GLY A 76 -3.41 -3.36 -7.54
C GLY A 76 -1.92 -3.06 -7.55
N PHE A 77 -1.57 -1.81 -7.79
CA PHE A 77 -0.19 -1.35 -7.83
C PHE A 77 -0.10 0.13 -7.47
N TYR A 78 0.72 0.46 -6.46
CA TYR A 78 1.08 1.83 -6.12
C TYR A 78 2.49 2.14 -6.65
N LEU A 79 2.63 3.28 -7.31
CA LEU A 79 3.90 3.78 -7.83
C LEU A 79 4.17 5.20 -7.30
N LEU A 80 5.37 5.40 -6.76
CA LEU A 80 5.96 6.72 -6.54
C LEU A 80 7.13 6.88 -7.50
N ASN A 81 7.09 7.91 -8.33
CA ASN A 81 8.14 8.17 -9.33
C ASN A 81 8.31 9.66 -9.57
N ASN A 82 9.51 10.20 -9.37
CA ASN A 82 9.83 11.62 -9.54
C ASN A 82 8.86 12.52 -8.75
N GLY A 83 8.55 12.15 -7.51
CA GLY A 83 7.63 12.88 -6.64
C GLY A 83 6.16 12.78 -7.03
N ARG A 84 5.81 12.03 -8.08
CA ARG A 84 4.42 11.79 -8.51
C ARG A 84 3.95 10.42 -8.03
N SER A 85 2.71 10.36 -7.59
CA SER A 85 2.08 9.15 -7.08
C SER A 85 0.97 8.67 -8.00
N SER A 86 0.92 7.36 -8.23
CA SER A 86 -0.17 6.76 -9.00
C SER A 86 -0.62 5.42 -8.42
N ILE A 87 -1.91 5.11 -8.61
CA ILE A 87 -2.51 3.83 -8.26
C ILE A 87 -3.15 3.26 -9.53
N GLU A 88 -2.88 1.98 -9.80
CA GLU A 88 -3.61 1.19 -10.79
C GLU A 88 -4.31 0.03 -10.09
N VAL A 89 -5.57 -0.23 -10.43
CA VAL A 89 -6.37 -1.32 -9.87
C VAL A 89 -7.01 -2.10 -11.00
N SER A 90 -6.85 -3.42 -10.98
CA SER A 90 -7.47 -4.32 -11.94
C SER A 90 -8.98 -4.37 -11.74
N ALA A 91 -9.74 -4.14 -12.82
CA ALA A 91 -11.20 -4.24 -12.84
C ALA A 91 -11.62 -5.72 -12.89
N ILE A 92 -11.76 -6.36 -11.72
CA ILE A 92 -12.14 -7.78 -11.62
C ILE A 92 -13.59 -7.89 -11.17
N ASN A 93 -13.85 -7.51 -9.92
CA ASN A 93 -15.18 -7.42 -9.32
C ASN A 93 -15.14 -6.37 -8.21
N GLN A 94 -16.31 -5.94 -7.76
CA GLN A 94 -16.42 -4.83 -6.80
C GLN A 94 -15.64 -5.08 -5.51
N LEU A 95 -15.74 -6.28 -4.92
CA LEU A 95 -15.04 -6.63 -3.69
C LEU A 95 -13.51 -6.59 -3.86
N GLN A 96 -13.02 -7.12 -4.97
CA GLN A 96 -11.57 -7.12 -5.25
C GLN A 96 -11.06 -5.72 -5.55
N MET A 97 -11.83 -4.90 -6.30
CA MET A 97 -11.50 -3.50 -6.53
C MET A 97 -11.47 -2.71 -5.21
N GLU A 98 -12.44 -2.90 -4.31
CA GLU A 98 -12.43 -2.27 -2.98
C GLU A 98 -11.16 -2.63 -2.20
N ARG A 99 -10.85 -3.91 -2.09
CA ARG A 99 -9.68 -4.42 -1.36
C ARG A 99 -8.38 -3.87 -1.92
N SER A 100 -8.20 -3.99 -3.24
CA SER A 100 -6.99 -3.52 -3.91
C SER A 100 -6.86 -2.00 -3.80
N THR A 101 -7.93 -1.24 -4.00
CA THR A 101 -7.89 0.21 -3.87
C THR A 101 -7.49 0.64 -2.45
N LYS A 102 -8.09 0.03 -1.41
CA LYS A 102 -7.72 0.32 -0.01
C LYS A 102 -6.29 -0.06 0.30
N HIS A 103 -5.79 -1.18 -0.22
CA HIS A 103 -4.41 -1.63 -0.06
C HIS A 103 -3.43 -0.61 -0.67
N GLU A 104 -3.61 -0.24 -1.92
CA GLU A 104 -2.74 0.72 -2.59
C GLU A 104 -2.86 2.14 -2.00
N THR A 105 -4.05 2.50 -1.50
CA THR A 105 -4.24 3.77 -0.79
C THR A 105 -3.48 3.78 0.55
N ASN A 106 -3.36 2.66 1.25
CA ASN A 106 -2.52 2.56 2.45
C ASN A 106 -1.03 2.73 2.11
N HIS A 107 -0.53 2.16 1.01
CA HIS A 107 0.83 2.44 0.52
C HIS A 107 1.03 3.92 0.22
N PHE A 108 0.09 4.56 -0.47
CA PHE A 108 0.12 5.99 -0.72
C PHE A 108 0.11 6.81 0.57
N ALA A 109 -0.74 6.47 1.53
CA ALA A 109 -0.89 7.22 2.79
C ALA A 109 0.26 7.00 3.77
N SER A 110 1.05 5.93 3.61
CA SER A 110 2.24 5.68 4.42
C SER A 110 3.29 6.78 4.24
N THR A 111 4.33 6.77 5.04
CA THR A 111 5.48 7.67 4.81
C THR A 111 6.04 7.45 3.41
N ASN A 112 6.11 8.53 2.63
CA ASN A 112 6.66 8.54 1.29
C ASN A 112 7.77 9.60 1.20
N ARG A 113 8.97 9.16 0.86
CA ARG A 113 10.14 10.03 0.66
C ARG A 113 10.89 9.55 -0.57
N GLU A 114 11.30 10.50 -1.40
CA GLU A 114 12.18 10.24 -2.52
C GLU A 114 13.32 11.27 -2.49
N ILE A 115 14.55 10.80 -2.54
CA ILE A 115 15.75 11.62 -2.54
C ILE A 115 16.55 11.26 -3.79
N ILE A 116 16.83 12.25 -4.62
CA ILE A 116 17.63 12.11 -5.85
C ILE A 116 18.97 12.76 -5.60
N VAL A 117 20.06 11.98 -5.71
CA VAL A 117 21.43 12.42 -5.48
C VAL A 117 22.21 12.35 -6.79
N PRO A 118 22.54 13.50 -7.41
CA PRO A 118 23.33 13.52 -8.63
C PRO A 118 24.67 12.80 -8.47
N GLN A 119 25.07 12.05 -9.50
CA GLN A 119 26.35 11.35 -9.60
C GLN A 119 27.05 11.80 -10.89
N PRO A 120 27.71 13.00 -10.91
CA PRO A 120 28.26 13.57 -12.14
C PRO A 120 29.29 12.68 -12.80
N ASP A 121 30.14 12.01 -12.00
CA ASP A 121 31.20 11.12 -12.49
C ASP A 121 30.65 9.88 -13.20
N ARG A 122 29.40 9.49 -12.91
CA ARG A 122 28.69 8.36 -13.51
C ARG A 122 27.66 8.77 -14.54
N ARG A 123 27.53 10.08 -14.82
CA ARG A 123 26.52 10.65 -15.73
C ARG A 123 25.09 10.18 -15.44
N GLY A 124 24.71 10.29 -14.18
CA GLY A 124 23.40 9.86 -13.70
C GLY A 124 23.11 10.32 -12.29
N TYR A 125 22.21 9.64 -11.63
CA TYR A 125 21.85 9.94 -10.23
C TYR A 125 21.42 8.67 -9.48
N ASN A 126 21.66 8.67 -8.17
CA ASN A 126 21.09 7.67 -7.28
C ASN A 126 19.71 8.15 -6.81
N VAL A 127 18.76 7.22 -6.78
CA VAL A 127 17.44 7.42 -6.19
C VAL A 127 17.35 6.60 -4.92
N TYR A 128 16.91 7.25 -3.84
CA TYR A 128 16.60 6.61 -2.57
C TYR A 128 15.13 6.84 -2.27
N GLN A 129 14.37 5.76 -2.14
CA GLN A 129 12.94 5.81 -1.94
C GLN A 129 12.54 5.10 -0.65
N THR A 130 11.64 5.73 0.11
CA THR A 130 10.98 5.13 1.27
C THR A 130 9.48 5.15 1.03
N VAL A 131 8.83 3.99 1.18
CA VAL A 131 7.37 3.84 1.18
C VAL A 131 6.99 3.01 2.41
N GLY A 132 6.36 3.64 3.39
CA GLY A 132 6.12 3.02 4.69
C GLY A 132 7.41 2.54 5.35
N THR A 133 7.54 1.23 5.54
CA THR A 133 8.74 0.60 6.12
C THR A 133 9.72 0.06 5.08
N ARG A 134 9.34 0.07 3.80
CA ARG A 134 10.20 -0.32 2.69
C ARG A 134 11.16 0.80 2.33
N GLN A 135 12.44 0.45 2.16
CA GLN A 135 13.46 1.31 1.58
C GLN A 135 14.02 0.67 0.32
N ALA A 136 14.14 1.44 -0.74
CA ALA A 136 14.73 1.01 -2.00
C ALA A 136 15.72 2.04 -2.49
N SER A 137 16.73 1.60 -3.24
CA SER A 137 17.64 2.48 -3.94
C SER A 137 18.05 1.89 -5.28
N TRP A 138 18.36 2.77 -6.23
CA TRP A 138 18.87 2.38 -7.54
C TRP A 138 19.66 3.53 -8.17
N PHE A 139 20.48 3.20 -9.17
CA PHE A 139 21.16 4.18 -10.00
C PHE A 139 20.43 4.34 -11.34
N HIS A 140 20.13 5.57 -11.72
CA HIS A 140 19.59 5.93 -13.04
C HIS A 140 20.69 6.51 -13.92
N SER A 141 20.92 5.93 -15.11
CA SER A 141 21.87 6.44 -16.08
C SER A 141 21.22 7.40 -17.08
N ASN A 142 21.70 8.63 -17.14
CA ASN A 142 21.24 9.62 -18.13
C ASN A 142 21.63 9.25 -19.58
N GLU A 143 22.67 8.43 -19.75
CA GLU A 143 23.13 8.02 -21.07
C GLU A 143 22.24 6.95 -21.69
N THR A 144 21.83 5.98 -20.88
CA THR A 144 21.04 4.82 -21.36
C THR A 144 19.56 4.94 -21.05
N GLY A 145 19.15 5.86 -20.17
CA GLY A 145 17.80 5.96 -19.64
C GLY A 145 17.36 4.74 -18.83
N LYS A 146 18.31 3.92 -18.34
CA LYS A 146 18.02 2.68 -17.62
C LYS A 146 18.42 2.75 -16.16
N ASP A 147 17.66 2.02 -15.34
CA ASP A 147 17.96 1.81 -13.94
C ASP A 147 18.82 0.58 -13.72
N SER A 148 19.66 0.64 -12.71
CA SER A 148 20.57 -0.44 -12.31
C SER A 148 20.88 -0.38 -10.81
N GLU A 149 21.61 -1.38 -10.30
CA GLU A 149 22.07 -1.43 -8.90
C GLU A 149 20.91 -1.37 -7.89
N PHE A 150 19.86 -2.13 -8.15
CA PHE A 150 18.69 -2.18 -7.27
C PHE A 150 19.01 -2.80 -5.93
N SER A 151 18.60 -2.12 -4.86
CA SER A 151 18.56 -2.64 -3.50
C SER A 151 17.20 -2.35 -2.89
N SER A 152 16.65 -3.30 -2.14
CA SER A 152 15.39 -3.09 -1.43
C SER A 152 15.39 -3.87 -0.12
N LYS A 153 14.94 -3.22 0.96
CA LYS A 153 14.77 -3.82 2.29
C LYS A 153 13.38 -3.50 2.84
N GLY A 154 12.85 -4.39 3.67
CA GLY A 154 11.60 -4.19 4.40
C GLY A 154 10.34 -4.36 3.57
N ARG A 155 10.42 -5.05 2.43
CA ARG A 155 9.24 -5.27 1.57
C ARG A 155 8.19 -6.12 2.30
N GLY A 156 8.59 -7.26 2.88
CA GLY A 156 7.65 -8.14 3.59
C GLY A 156 6.96 -7.44 4.75
N LEU A 157 7.72 -6.69 5.57
CA LEU A 157 7.16 -5.90 6.66
C LEU A 157 6.18 -4.83 6.14
N ASN A 158 6.52 -4.15 5.05
CA ASN A 158 5.66 -3.12 4.45
C ASN A 158 4.34 -3.70 3.96
N GLU A 159 4.38 -4.79 3.18
CA GLU A 159 3.19 -5.47 2.68
C GLU A 159 2.32 -6.04 3.81
N GLY A 160 2.96 -6.59 4.85
CA GLY A 160 2.26 -7.09 6.04
C GLY A 160 1.51 -5.99 6.80
N LEU A 161 2.14 -4.84 7.03
CA LEU A 161 1.50 -3.68 7.67
C LEU A 161 0.39 -3.11 6.80
N THR A 162 0.63 -2.94 5.50
CA THR A 162 -0.38 -2.46 4.54
C THR A 162 -1.62 -3.35 4.56
N THR A 163 -1.43 -4.67 4.48
CA THR A 163 -2.54 -5.64 4.53
C THR A 163 -3.25 -5.62 5.87
N MET A 164 -2.51 -5.54 6.98
CA MET A 164 -3.09 -5.45 8.33
C MET A 164 -3.98 -4.21 8.48
N TYR A 165 -3.52 -3.03 8.06
CA TYR A 165 -4.30 -1.79 8.15
C TYR A 165 -5.48 -1.78 7.17
N THR A 166 -5.33 -2.37 5.96
CA THR A 166 -6.43 -2.57 5.02
C THR A 166 -7.53 -3.46 5.64
N ASN A 167 -7.14 -4.56 6.28
CA ASN A 167 -8.09 -5.45 6.96
C ASN A 167 -8.79 -4.75 8.13
N GLN A 168 -8.10 -3.90 8.89
CA GLN A 168 -8.72 -3.09 9.95
C GLN A 168 -9.79 -2.15 9.38
N GLN A 169 -9.51 -1.45 8.28
CA GLN A 169 -10.49 -0.59 7.61
C GLN A 169 -11.71 -1.37 7.11
N LEU A 170 -11.50 -2.52 6.47
CA LEU A 170 -12.60 -3.36 5.99
C LEU A 170 -13.46 -3.89 7.13
N MET A 171 -12.85 -4.26 8.27
CA MET A 171 -13.57 -4.71 9.46
C MET A 171 -14.41 -3.61 10.10
N GLU A 172 -13.94 -2.37 10.14
CA GLU A 172 -14.70 -1.24 10.68
C GLU A 172 -15.93 -0.97 9.83
N ILE A 173 -15.79 -0.91 8.49
CA ILE A 173 -16.92 -0.73 7.56
C ILE A 173 -17.94 -1.86 7.71
N SER A 174 -17.48 -3.11 7.80
CA SER A 174 -18.38 -4.26 7.94
C SER A 174 -19.15 -4.24 9.25
N LYS A 175 -18.53 -3.80 10.35
CA LYS A 175 -19.23 -3.60 11.63
C LYS A 175 -20.34 -2.55 11.53
N GLU A 176 -20.06 -1.43 10.86
CA GLU A 176 -21.05 -0.38 10.65
C GLU A 176 -22.25 -0.85 9.81
N LYS A 177 -21.99 -1.74 8.83
CA LYS A 177 -23.01 -2.32 7.97
C LYS A 177 -23.69 -3.57 8.57
N GLY A 178 -23.22 -4.08 9.70
CA GLY A 178 -23.67 -5.35 10.29
C GLY A 178 -23.30 -6.58 9.47
N GLU A 179 -22.23 -6.49 8.68
CA GLU A 179 -21.74 -7.54 7.79
C GLU A 179 -20.48 -8.22 8.37
N THR A 180 -20.17 -9.42 7.91
CA THR A 180 -18.92 -10.11 8.26
C THR A 180 -17.83 -9.73 7.25
N ALA A 181 -16.75 -9.10 7.73
CA ALA A 181 -15.61 -8.79 6.87
C ALA A 181 -14.83 -10.06 6.52
N GLU A 182 -14.58 -10.28 5.25
CA GLU A 182 -13.57 -11.24 4.83
C GLU A 182 -12.18 -10.61 4.86
N ARG A 183 -11.23 -11.28 5.50
CA ARG A 183 -9.84 -10.82 5.56
C ARG A 183 -9.13 -11.05 4.24
N GLN A 184 -8.31 -10.09 3.84
CA GLN A 184 -7.40 -10.25 2.71
C GLN A 184 -6.29 -11.24 3.10
N GLY A 185 -6.08 -12.30 2.30
CA GLY A 185 -5.15 -13.38 2.61
C GLY A 185 -3.82 -13.36 1.85
N ILE A 186 -3.61 -12.40 0.93
CA ILE A 186 -2.48 -12.43 -0.02
C ILE A 186 -1.11 -12.44 0.68
N TYR A 187 -0.95 -11.73 1.80
CA TYR A 187 0.29 -11.67 2.59
C TYR A 187 0.09 -12.28 3.99
N GLY A 188 -0.59 -13.43 4.08
CA GLY A 188 -1.02 -14.04 5.34
C GLY A 188 0.06 -14.12 6.42
N HIS A 189 1.24 -14.69 6.10
CA HIS A 189 2.35 -14.79 7.05
C HIS A 189 2.92 -13.42 7.46
N ALA A 190 3.13 -12.51 6.51
CA ALA A 190 3.63 -11.17 6.82
C ALA A 190 2.64 -10.39 7.68
N THR A 191 1.34 -10.51 7.39
CA THR A 191 0.26 -9.89 8.19
C THR A 191 0.20 -10.45 9.60
N GLU A 192 0.38 -11.76 9.76
CA GLU A 192 0.41 -12.40 11.07
C GLU A 192 1.61 -11.92 11.91
N ILE A 193 2.80 -11.85 11.31
CA ILE A 193 4.00 -11.28 11.95
C ILE A 193 3.73 -9.84 12.39
N CYS A 194 3.15 -9.01 11.53
CA CYS A 194 2.82 -7.63 11.87
C CYS A 194 1.79 -7.55 13.02
N THR A 195 0.81 -8.44 13.04
CA THR A 195 -0.17 -8.52 14.15
C THR A 195 0.50 -8.90 15.47
N GLN A 196 1.44 -9.85 15.45
CA GLN A 196 2.22 -10.21 16.62
C GLN A 196 3.13 -9.06 17.09
N LEU A 197 3.79 -8.37 16.16
CA LEU A 197 4.57 -7.17 16.46
C LEU A 197 3.69 -6.06 17.07
N GLU A 198 2.48 -5.85 16.58
CA GLU A 198 1.53 -4.91 17.17
C GLU A 198 1.19 -5.26 18.62
N ASN A 199 0.98 -6.54 18.91
CA ASN A 199 0.71 -7.02 20.27
C ASN A 199 1.90 -6.83 21.24
N ILE A 200 3.13 -6.98 20.74
CA ILE A 200 4.36 -6.88 21.55
C ILE A 200 4.80 -5.42 21.74
N LEU A 201 4.80 -4.63 20.66
CA LEU A 201 5.37 -3.29 20.63
C LEU A 201 4.34 -2.17 20.86
N GLY A 202 3.05 -2.52 20.76
CA GLY A 202 1.94 -1.60 20.75
C GLY A 202 1.66 -0.99 19.37
N LYS A 203 0.37 -0.78 19.09
CA LYS A 203 -0.12 -0.26 17.81
C LYS A 203 0.46 1.10 17.43
N ASP A 204 0.70 1.97 18.40
CA ASP A 204 1.21 3.31 18.15
C ASP A 204 2.63 3.25 17.56
N THR A 205 3.48 2.33 18.04
CA THR A 205 4.85 2.14 17.54
C THR A 205 4.87 1.78 16.05
N LEU A 206 4.02 0.84 15.64
CA LEU A 206 3.96 0.42 14.24
C LEU A 206 3.35 1.52 13.35
N LYS A 207 2.33 2.23 13.84
CA LYS A 207 1.70 3.34 13.12
C LYS A 207 2.64 4.53 12.96
N GLU A 208 3.39 4.88 14.00
CA GLU A 208 4.44 5.91 13.92
C GLU A 208 5.53 5.56 12.91
N ALA A 209 5.93 4.28 12.83
CA ALA A 209 6.91 3.85 11.84
C ALA A 209 6.34 3.89 10.42
N TYR A 210 5.11 3.39 10.22
CA TYR A 210 4.49 3.22 8.91
C TYR A 210 3.99 4.55 8.32
N TYR A 211 3.22 5.33 9.10
CA TYR A 211 2.64 6.60 8.65
C TYR A 211 3.52 7.82 8.96
N GLY A 212 4.30 7.77 10.03
CA GLY A 212 5.15 8.88 10.49
C GLY A 212 6.61 8.76 10.11
N GLY A 213 7.06 7.60 9.61
CA GLY A 213 8.45 7.36 9.24
C GLY A 213 9.41 7.21 10.40
N ASN A 214 8.92 6.99 11.63
CA ASN A 214 9.74 6.84 12.84
C ASN A 214 10.34 5.43 12.94
N MET A 215 11.14 5.06 11.94
CA MET A 215 11.77 3.75 11.86
C MET A 215 12.79 3.50 12.98
N GLN A 216 13.46 4.55 13.48
CA GLN A 216 14.44 4.43 14.56
C GLN A 216 13.80 3.95 15.87
N ASN A 217 12.60 4.44 16.20
CA ASN A 217 11.87 3.99 17.37
C ASN A 217 11.49 2.51 17.25
N LEU A 218 11.00 2.10 16.08
CA LEU A 218 10.67 0.71 15.80
C LEU A 218 11.90 -0.20 15.92
N GLU A 219 13.02 0.17 15.30
CA GLU A 219 14.30 -0.56 15.37
C GLU A 219 14.78 -0.70 16.80
N SER A 220 14.81 0.40 17.55
CA SER A 220 15.24 0.41 18.95
C SER A 220 14.41 -0.54 19.81
N LYS A 221 13.08 -0.53 19.64
CA LYS A 221 12.19 -1.41 20.41
C LYS A 221 12.35 -2.88 20.02
N VAL A 222 12.42 -3.21 18.73
CA VAL A 222 12.65 -4.59 18.27
C VAL A 222 13.98 -5.11 18.81
N ASN A 223 15.06 -4.34 18.64
CA ASN A 223 16.38 -4.76 19.12
C ASN A 223 16.47 -4.87 20.64
N SER A 224 15.74 -4.04 21.40
CA SER A 224 15.70 -4.14 22.86
C SER A 224 15.01 -5.41 23.37
N ILE A 225 14.08 -5.97 22.62
CA ILE A 225 13.31 -7.16 23.01
C ILE A 225 13.96 -8.44 22.48
N ALA A 226 14.38 -8.44 21.22
CA ALA A 226 14.83 -9.64 20.52
C ALA A 226 16.36 -9.72 20.34
N GLY A 227 17.09 -8.67 20.76
CA GLY A 227 18.55 -8.57 20.65
C GLY A 227 19.02 -7.76 19.46
N ASP A 228 20.31 -7.41 19.49
CA ASP A 228 20.94 -6.59 18.44
C ASP A 228 20.76 -7.22 17.05
N LYS A 229 20.51 -6.37 16.05
CA LYS A 229 20.27 -6.73 14.64
C LYS A 229 18.96 -7.47 14.34
N SER A 230 18.11 -7.73 15.32
CA SER A 230 16.84 -8.41 15.10
C SER A 230 15.93 -7.64 14.15
N PHE A 231 15.98 -6.30 14.20
CA PHE A 231 15.24 -5.48 13.25
C PHE A 231 15.77 -5.59 11.82
N GLU A 232 17.07 -5.69 11.64
CA GLU A 232 17.67 -5.87 10.31
C GLU A 232 17.24 -7.21 9.71
N ASN A 233 17.27 -8.29 10.49
CA ASN A 233 16.78 -9.60 10.08
C ASN A 233 15.28 -9.59 9.73
N LEU A 234 14.46 -8.86 10.52
CA LEU A 234 13.04 -8.69 10.23
C LEU A 234 12.78 -7.99 8.88
N ARG A 235 13.68 -7.10 8.45
CA ARG A 235 13.55 -6.39 7.18
C ARG A 235 14.07 -7.17 5.96
N GLU A 236 14.81 -8.23 6.18
CA GLU A 236 15.30 -9.11 5.11
C GLU A 236 14.27 -10.18 4.70
N CYS A 237 13.25 -10.41 5.53
CA CYS A 237 12.10 -11.26 5.23
C CYS A 237 11.09 -10.53 4.31
#